data_26ad002afe02c7da2504598a3c9dadbc
#
_entry.id   26ad002afe02c7da2504598a3c9dadbc
#
_cell.length_a   1.000
_cell.length_b   1.000
_cell.length_c   1.000
_cell.angle_alpha   90.00
_cell.angle_beta   90.00
_cell.angle_gamma   90.00
#
_symmetry.space_group_name_H-M   'P 1'
#
loop_
_entity.id
_entity.type
_entity.pdbx_description
1 polymer ?
#
loop_
_entity_poly.entity_id
_entity_poly.type
_entity_poly.pdbx_seq_one_letter_code
_entity_poly.pdbx_strand_id
1 'polypeptide(L)'
;MKRLFILLIVLTGPFSAWAQLGYLEQIPVETFAKMREVERFQLKVAEKFYLKGEYKIAASEYEKFLTLYERSLAAPYAQLMWSHCLVKQRKVYTAIKDGFRSVIDYWPDSHEAMLSGYLIGRSYQSAGELQNAEKAYIQTINTNPKHHTSVLSKWELAEVYRIRKDTVKRVKIWEDLTYKTKRTKENSYQTTYASIYLGQHHFYAGDFANAFKSLETTYKGRSLVKYLYKYASSPISSLTGSQEKSATGIKLADELIAYILEQVPQDLTKDANISAARDYYYTIAAIHSNARRDKEGLAAYEALGKMIGVDDGLRSKQASWHRNRKRYVQARRIYSQYKDREAGLAATADSWYEEKKWAEAVNVYNQLIGLDKEKEGQWQQAIVGVWRKAGEWDKAIAIYRILLTVEAGKFGDWYWGIADCYERTGRLKEAIHSYRQSDRYPSVYFAMASCHRRLKQYKDALVLYHQARADKGSAPEATKLIAETYEQSGARENAIKWFQQTCKLYPKTSQASRSHAHLQSKYKISVTLGGANEKE
;
A
#
# COMPACT_ATOMS: atom_id res chain seq x y z
N MET A 1 -28.63 14.06 -0.78
CA MET A 1 -27.53 13.67 0.14
C MET A 1 -26.27 13.49 -0.71
N LYS A 2 -25.42 14.52 -0.77
CA LYS A 2 -24.16 14.53 -1.54
C LYS A 2 -23.13 13.72 -0.74
N ARG A 3 -22.76 12.53 -1.21
CA ARG A 3 -21.62 11.78 -0.66
C ARG A 3 -20.34 12.37 -1.24
N LEU A 4 -19.60 13.05 -0.39
CA LEU A 4 -18.25 13.52 -0.63
C LEU A 4 -17.34 12.27 -0.71
N PHE A 5 -16.88 11.90 -1.91
CA PHE A 5 -15.79 10.95 -2.07
C PHE A 5 -14.49 11.68 -1.74
N ILE A 6 -14.03 11.53 -0.51
CA ILE A 6 -12.67 11.89 -0.11
C ILE A 6 -11.75 10.83 -0.71
N LEU A 7 -11.08 11.20 -1.80
CA LEU A 7 -10.01 10.43 -2.39
C LEU A 7 -8.85 10.40 -1.38
N LEU A 8 -8.72 9.31 -0.65
CA LEU A 8 -7.56 9.04 0.21
C LEU A 8 -6.36 8.78 -0.70
N ILE A 9 -5.70 9.86 -1.14
CA ILE A 9 -4.35 9.75 -1.70
C ILE A 9 -3.46 9.35 -0.52
N VAL A 10 -3.10 8.07 -0.50
CA VAL A 10 -2.07 7.53 0.37
C VAL A 10 -0.84 8.41 0.21
N LEU A 11 -0.57 9.20 1.23
CA LEU A 11 0.64 10.01 1.40
C LEU A 11 1.85 9.08 1.56
N THR A 12 2.35 8.55 0.45
CA THR A 12 3.74 8.11 0.34
C THR A 12 4.58 9.32 -0.09
N GLY A 13 4.58 10.33 0.70
CA GLY A 13 5.52 11.43 0.66
C GLY A 13 6.23 11.46 2.01
N PRO A 14 7.29 11.94 2.10
CA PRO A 14 8.65 12.19 1.67
C PRO A 14 9.71 11.51 2.57
N PHE A 15 9.67 10.19 2.72
CA PHE A 15 10.76 9.48 3.42
C PHE A 15 12.10 9.58 2.66
N SER A 16 12.08 9.83 1.35
CA SER A 16 13.30 9.97 0.54
C SER A 16 14.00 11.33 0.69
N ALA A 17 13.28 12.39 1.02
CA ALA A 17 13.89 13.71 1.26
C ALA A 17 14.71 13.74 2.56
N TRP A 18 14.32 12.96 3.55
CA TRP A 18 15.07 12.81 4.80
C TRP A 18 16.36 12.01 4.61
N ALA A 19 16.38 11.03 3.71
CA ALA A 19 17.60 10.27 3.38
C ALA A 19 18.62 11.12 2.62
N GLN A 20 18.19 12.10 1.80
CA GLN A 20 19.09 13.03 1.12
C GLN A 20 19.69 14.09 2.05
N LEU A 21 18.98 14.52 3.09
CA LEU A 21 19.50 15.44 4.11
C LEU A 21 20.68 14.82 4.89
N GLY A 22 20.63 13.54 5.21
CA GLY A 22 21.74 12.84 5.87
C GLY A 22 23.04 12.84 5.09
N TYR A 23 22.97 12.97 3.76
CA TYR A 23 24.16 13.13 2.91
C TYR A 23 24.67 14.58 2.88
N LEU A 24 23.79 15.57 2.92
CA LEU A 24 24.13 17.00 2.90
C LEU A 24 24.65 17.50 4.26
N GLU A 25 24.42 16.77 5.33
CA GLU A 25 24.85 17.09 6.70
C GLU A 25 26.21 16.44 7.07
N GLN A 26 26.95 15.92 6.11
CA GLN A 26 28.25 15.30 6.36
C GLN A 26 29.38 16.27 6.02
N ILE A 27 30.36 16.36 6.91
CA ILE A 27 31.59 17.09 6.61
C ILE A 27 32.32 16.43 5.42
N PRO A 28 32.79 17.17 4.42
CA PRO A 28 33.57 16.60 3.34
C PRO A 28 34.82 15.88 3.86
N VAL A 29 35.07 14.68 3.34
CA VAL A 29 36.20 13.83 3.78
C VAL A 29 37.54 14.58 3.67
N GLU A 30 37.70 15.37 2.62
CA GLU A 30 38.90 16.18 2.40
C GLU A 30 39.10 17.27 3.47
N THR A 31 38.02 17.91 3.91
CA THR A 31 38.02 18.89 5.00
C THR A 31 38.38 18.19 6.30
N PHE A 32 37.74 17.05 6.59
CA PHE A 32 37.99 16.26 7.80
C PHE A 32 39.46 15.79 7.86
N ALA A 33 40.03 15.36 6.73
CA ALA A 33 41.43 14.91 6.67
C ALA A 33 42.47 16.01 6.97
N LYS A 34 42.16 17.27 6.62
CA LYS A 34 43.03 18.43 6.85
C LYS A 34 42.94 19.03 8.27
N MET A 35 41.96 18.61 9.07
CA MET A 35 41.80 19.09 10.44
C MET A 35 42.85 18.53 11.37
N ARG A 36 43.19 19.30 12.42
CA ARG A 36 44.04 18.82 13.53
C ARG A 36 43.30 17.70 14.32
N GLU A 37 44.04 16.84 14.97
CA GLU A 37 43.47 15.71 15.70
C GLU A 37 42.49 16.16 16.80
N VAL A 38 42.84 17.22 17.53
CA VAL A 38 41.99 17.79 18.59
C VAL A 38 40.66 18.35 18.03
N GLU A 39 40.69 18.96 16.85
CA GLU A 39 39.49 19.45 16.16
C GLU A 39 38.56 18.26 15.74
N ARG A 40 39.19 17.23 15.12
CA ARG A 40 38.47 16.00 14.74
C ARG A 40 37.81 15.31 15.93
N PHE A 41 38.53 15.24 17.07
CA PHE A 41 38.00 14.65 18.29
C PHE A 41 36.79 15.42 18.81
N GLN A 42 36.89 16.76 18.96
CA GLN A 42 35.79 17.59 19.45
C GLN A 42 34.57 17.52 18.53
N LEU A 43 34.79 17.55 17.20
CA LEU A 43 33.72 17.45 16.21
C LEU A 43 32.99 16.09 16.31
N LYS A 44 33.76 14.98 16.42
CA LYS A 44 33.15 13.63 16.61
C LYS A 44 32.35 13.52 17.89
N VAL A 45 32.73 14.22 18.96
CA VAL A 45 31.94 14.25 20.19
C VAL A 45 30.58 14.90 19.93
N ALA A 46 30.54 16.04 19.25
CA ALA A 46 29.30 16.73 18.89
C ALA A 46 28.41 15.87 17.97
N GLU A 47 28.99 15.27 16.92
CA GLU A 47 28.28 14.36 15.99
C GLU A 47 27.72 13.13 16.70
N LYS A 48 28.45 12.55 17.65
CA LYS A 48 27.96 11.40 18.44
C LYS A 48 26.67 11.71 19.19
N PHE A 49 26.58 12.90 19.83
CA PHE A 49 25.37 13.32 20.51
C PHE A 49 24.25 13.67 19.52
N TYR A 50 24.58 14.28 18.40
CA TYR A 50 23.62 14.56 17.32
C TYR A 50 22.97 13.27 16.80
N LEU A 51 23.77 12.24 16.49
CA LEU A 51 23.28 10.95 15.99
C LEU A 51 22.42 10.19 17.02
N LYS A 52 22.66 10.41 18.32
CA LYS A 52 21.82 9.86 19.40
C LYS A 52 20.50 10.63 19.59
N GLY A 53 20.31 11.76 18.89
CA GLY A 53 19.15 12.63 19.08
C GLY A 53 19.22 13.53 20.33
N GLU A 54 20.37 13.58 20.99
CA GLU A 54 20.65 14.41 22.17
C GLU A 54 21.02 15.86 21.75
N TYR A 55 20.09 16.51 21.01
CA TYR A 55 20.36 17.77 20.30
C TYR A 55 20.75 18.93 21.19
N LYS A 56 20.36 18.93 22.47
CA LYS A 56 20.77 19.96 23.43
C LYS A 56 22.26 19.86 23.75
N ILE A 57 22.74 18.63 23.99
CA ILE A 57 24.16 18.35 24.29
C ILE A 57 24.98 18.56 23.00
N ALA A 58 24.49 18.04 21.86
CA ALA A 58 25.16 18.25 20.59
C ALA A 58 25.37 19.74 20.27
N ALA A 59 24.37 20.59 20.51
CA ALA A 59 24.48 22.03 20.32
C ALA A 59 25.59 22.63 21.19
N SER A 60 25.66 22.28 22.47
CA SER A 60 26.73 22.77 23.36
C SER A 60 28.14 22.30 22.90
N GLU A 61 28.26 21.08 22.39
CA GLU A 61 29.53 20.56 21.88
C GLU A 61 29.97 21.23 20.55
N TYR A 62 28.99 21.55 19.66
CA TYR A 62 29.28 22.36 18.47
C TYR A 62 29.67 23.81 18.83
N GLU A 63 29.00 24.43 19.80
CA GLU A 63 29.31 25.76 20.30
C GLU A 63 30.71 25.80 20.92
N LYS A 64 31.09 24.79 21.70
CA LYS A 64 32.43 24.63 22.23
C LYS A 64 33.45 24.46 21.11
N PHE A 65 33.15 23.70 20.04
CA PHE A 65 34.02 23.61 18.88
C PHE A 65 34.24 24.97 18.24
N LEU A 66 33.23 25.76 18.02
CA LEU A 66 33.29 27.09 17.43
C LEU A 66 34.10 28.05 18.28
N THR A 67 33.96 27.98 19.61
CA THR A 67 34.73 28.82 20.55
C THR A 67 36.23 28.46 20.55
N LEU A 68 36.56 27.17 20.52
CA LEU A 68 37.95 26.71 20.62
C LEU A 68 38.69 26.75 19.27
N TYR A 69 37.97 26.61 18.17
CA TYR A 69 38.52 26.40 16.82
C TYR A 69 37.83 27.27 15.78
N GLU A 70 37.65 28.55 16.06
CA GLU A 70 36.96 29.53 15.21
C GLU A 70 37.50 29.58 13.77
N ARG A 71 38.84 29.39 13.61
CA ARG A 71 39.53 29.40 12.32
C ARG A 71 39.67 28.02 11.67
N SER A 72 39.00 27.01 12.21
CA SER A 72 39.02 25.68 11.64
C SER A 72 38.31 25.65 10.28
N LEU A 73 38.81 24.81 9.37
CA LEU A 73 38.14 24.54 8.09
C LEU A 73 36.71 23.93 8.28
N ALA A 74 36.44 23.35 9.46
CA ALA A 74 35.16 22.80 9.81
C ALA A 74 34.26 23.78 10.57
N ALA A 75 34.65 25.01 10.81
CA ALA A 75 33.84 26.01 11.51
C ALA A 75 32.48 26.27 10.79
N PRO A 76 32.44 26.41 9.44
CA PRO A 76 31.15 26.54 8.74
C PRO A 76 30.21 25.33 8.97
N TYR A 77 30.75 24.12 8.93
CA TYR A 77 30.01 22.89 9.21
C TYR A 77 29.54 22.84 10.66
N ALA A 78 30.37 23.15 11.62
CA ALA A 78 30.00 23.17 13.03
C ALA A 78 28.86 24.17 13.30
N GLN A 79 28.94 25.38 12.71
CA GLN A 79 27.89 26.41 12.81
C GLN A 79 26.55 25.95 12.15
N LEU A 80 26.65 25.30 10.98
CA LEU A 80 25.48 24.68 10.31
C LEU A 80 24.81 23.65 11.22
N MET A 81 25.59 22.73 11.80
CA MET A 81 25.10 21.65 12.64
C MET A 81 24.56 22.15 13.99
N TRP A 82 25.20 23.18 14.57
CA TRP A 82 24.66 23.88 15.72
C TRP A 82 23.27 24.45 15.43
N SER A 83 23.12 25.13 14.30
CA SER A 83 21.84 25.67 13.84
C SER A 83 20.78 24.58 13.66
N HIS A 84 21.19 23.46 13.09
CA HIS A 84 20.32 22.31 12.88
C HIS A 84 19.86 21.70 14.21
N CYS A 85 20.73 21.63 15.22
CA CYS A 85 20.39 21.21 16.58
C CYS A 85 19.32 22.13 17.19
N LEU A 86 19.38 23.44 16.94
CA LEU A 86 18.37 24.39 17.42
C LEU A 86 17.01 24.18 16.74
N VAL A 87 16.99 23.90 15.43
CA VAL A 87 15.76 23.52 14.73
C VAL A 87 15.14 22.26 15.34
N LYS A 88 15.94 21.23 15.63
CA LYS A 88 15.46 19.99 16.31
C LYS A 88 14.92 20.26 17.72
N GLN A 89 15.41 21.29 18.40
CA GLN A 89 14.91 21.77 19.69
C GLN A 89 13.70 22.71 19.56
N ARG A 90 13.16 22.91 18.35
CA ARG A 90 12.08 23.87 18.04
C ARG A 90 12.42 25.36 18.26
N LYS A 91 13.71 25.69 18.36
CA LYS A 91 14.21 27.08 18.46
C LYS A 91 14.47 27.66 17.07
N VAL A 92 13.43 27.65 16.22
CA VAL A 92 13.54 27.93 14.79
C VAL A 92 14.10 29.32 14.50
N TYR A 93 13.62 30.35 15.19
CA TYR A 93 14.07 31.74 14.94
C TYR A 93 15.51 31.96 15.32
N THR A 94 15.96 31.42 16.44
CA THR A 94 17.36 31.49 16.87
C THR A 94 18.25 30.74 15.86
N ALA A 95 17.81 29.54 15.41
CA ALA A 95 18.53 28.78 14.39
C ALA A 95 18.69 29.58 13.08
N ILE A 96 17.69 30.34 12.67
CA ILE A 96 17.75 31.16 11.46
C ILE A 96 18.64 32.38 11.68
N LYS A 97 18.37 33.17 12.74
CA LYS A 97 19.00 34.46 12.97
C LYS A 97 20.48 34.33 13.35
N ASP A 98 20.74 33.53 14.39
CA ASP A 98 22.05 33.43 15.02
C ASP A 98 22.84 32.20 14.50
N GLY A 99 22.18 31.34 13.75
CA GLY A 99 22.74 30.12 13.20
C GLY A 99 22.99 30.18 11.69
N PHE A 100 22.00 29.83 10.90
CA PHE A 100 22.16 29.70 9.43
C PHE A 100 22.59 31.00 8.75
N ARG A 101 22.11 32.17 9.21
CA ARG A 101 22.56 33.45 8.66
C ARG A 101 24.03 33.72 8.97
N SER A 102 24.49 33.37 10.15
CA SER A 102 25.93 33.52 10.50
C SER A 102 26.80 32.67 9.58
N VAL A 103 26.34 31.45 9.17
CA VAL A 103 27.13 30.66 8.17
C VAL A 103 27.25 31.44 6.85
N ILE A 104 26.15 32.06 6.39
CA ILE A 104 26.14 32.82 5.13
C ILE A 104 27.02 34.10 5.25
N ASP A 105 26.94 34.77 6.37
CA ASP A 105 27.61 36.05 6.57
C ASP A 105 29.13 35.89 6.78
N TYR A 106 29.58 34.87 7.52
CA TYR A 106 30.98 34.66 7.83
C TYR A 106 31.72 33.79 6.81
N TRP A 107 31.03 32.87 6.10
CA TRP A 107 31.62 31.96 5.13
C TRP A 107 30.82 31.89 3.82
N PRO A 108 30.56 33.02 3.12
CA PRO A 108 29.64 33.12 2.00
C PRO A 108 29.93 32.16 0.83
N ASP A 109 31.19 31.82 0.61
CA ASP A 109 31.61 30.94 -0.48
C ASP A 109 31.64 29.46 -0.11
N SER A 110 31.29 29.13 1.14
CA SER A 110 31.28 27.74 1.62
C SER A 110 30.07 26.96 1.10
N HIS A 111 30.22 25.65 1.00
CA HIS A 111 29.12 24.74 0.72
C HIS A 111 28.00 24.88 1.78
N GLU A 112 28.39 25.05 3.02
CA GLU A 112 27.53 25.21 4.17
C GLU A 112 26.66 26.50 4.09
N ALA A 113 27.20 27.57 3.51
CA ALA A 113 26.44 28.81 3.27
C ALA A 113 25.32 28.57 2.23
N MET A 114 25.65 27.88 1.14
CA MET A 114 24.66 27.53 0.12
C MET A 114 23.56 26.61 0.68
N LEU A 115 23.95 25.68 1.55
CA LEU A 115 23.03 24.79 2.24
C LEU A 115 22.17 25.54 3.28
N SER A 116 22.75 26.50 3.99
CA SER A 116 22.06 27.31 4.98
C SER A 116 20.91 28.11 4.38
N GLY A 117 21.07 28.68 3.19
CA GLY A 117 19.99 29.36 2.48
C GLY A 117 18.75 28.47 2.26
N TYR A 118 18.96 27.24 1.82
CA TYR A 118 17.91 26.25 1.68
C TYR A 118 17.29 25.86 3.03
N LEU A 119 18.11 25.65 4.06
CA LEU A 119 17.65 25.24 5.40
C LEU A 119 16.86 26.35 6.12
N ILE A 120 17.14 27.62 5.85
CA ILE A 120 16.30 28.75 6.30
C ILE A 120 14.89 28.61 5.75
N GLY A 121 14.76 28.35 4.44
CA GLY A 121 13.46 28.14 3.81
C GLY A 121 12.69 26.97 4.45
N ARG A 122 13.38 25.83 4.66
CA ARG A 122 12.79 24.67 5.33
C ARG A 122 12.41 24.92 6.78
N SER A 123 13.19 25.72 7.49
CA SER A 123 12.90 26.08 8.88
C SER A 123 11.62 26.92 8.98
N TYR A 124 11.46 27.92 8.11
CA TYR A 124 10.23 28.68 8.02
C TYR A 124 9.01 27.82 7.61
N GLN A 125 9.19 26.92 6.64
CA GLN A 125 8.14 26.02 6.21
C GLN A 125 7.69 25.09 7.34
N SER A 126 8.62 24.55 8.13
CA SER A 126 8.31 23.69 9.28
C SER A 126 7.61 24.46 10.41
N ALA A 127 7.83 25.76 10.53
CA ALA A 127 7.14 26.63 11.46
C ALA A 127 5.76 27.12 10.94
N GLY A 128 5.37 26.72 9.72
CA GLY A 128 4.12 27.15 9.10
C GLY A 128 4.17 28.55 8.44
N GLU A 129 5.35 29.19 8.43
CA GLU A 129 5.55 30.53 7.88
C GLU A 129 5.79 30.51 6.38
N LEU A 130 4.77 30.13 5.61
CA LEU A 130 4.87 29.86 4.19
C LEU A 130 5.34 31.06 3.34
N GLN A 131 5.05 32.28 3.75
CA GLN A 131 5.51 33.49 3.06
C GLN A 131 7.02 33.70 3.22
N ASN A 132 7.53 33.50 4.44
CA ASN A 132 8.95 33.63 4.72
C ASN A 132 9.74 32.47 4.07
N ALA A 133 9.16 31.25 4.05
CA ALA A 133 9.71 30.12 3.33
C ALA A 133 9.81 30.42 1.82
N GLU A 134 8.75 30.95 1.18
CA GLU A 134 8.76 31.36 -0.23
C GLU A 134 9.90 32.33 -0.52
N LYS A 135 10.05 33.40 0.29
CA LYS A 135 11.12 34.39 0.12
C LYS A 135 12.51 33.76 0.24
N ALA A 136 12.73 32.93 1.24
CA ALA A 136 14.02 32.28 1.47
C ALA A 136 14.40 31.29 0.34
N TYR A 137 13.44 30.51 -0.16
CA TYR A 137 13.69 29.63 -1.30
C TYR A 137 13.98 30.40 -2.58
N ILE A 138 13.23 31.48 -2.88
CA ILE A 138 13.49 32.35 -4.04
C ILE A 138 14.88 32.97 -3.93
N GLN A 139 15.28 33.46 -2.76
CA GLN A 139 16.61 34.00 -2.52
C GLN A 139 17.69 32.94 -2.82
N THR A 140 17.55 31.71 -2.28
CA THR A 140 18.51 30.61 -2.52
C THR A 140 18.64 30.26 -4.01
N ILE A 141 17.50 30.22 -4.72
CA ILE A 141 17.47 29.95 -6.17
C ILE A 141 18.23 31.05 -6.95
N ASN A 142 18.06 32.31 -6.58
CA ASN A 142 18.66 33.44 -7.27
C ASN A 142 20.15 33.60 -6.94
N THR A 143 20.54 33.36 -5.69
CA THR A 143 21.94 33.50 -5.25
C THR A 143 22.81 32.36 -5.78
N ASN A 144 22.30 31.13 -5.78
CA ASN A 144 23.07 29.93 -6.13
C ASN A 144 22.39 29.11 -7.26
N PRO A 145 22.15 29.68 -8.45
CA PRO A 145 21.28 29.07 -9.48
C PRO A 145 21.82 27.74 -10.03
N LYS A 146 23.13 27.53 -9.98
CA LYS A 146 23.80 26.30 -10.48
C LYS A 146 24.03 25.24 -9.39
N HIS A 147 23.90 25.61 -8.14
CA HIS A 147 24.11 24.70 -7.03
C HIS A 147 22.90 23.78 -6.82
N HIS A 148 23.14 22.57 -6.30
CA HIS A 148 22.07 21.59 -6.04
C HIS A 148 20.96 22.12 -5.12
N THR A 149 21.29 22.98 -4.15
CA THR A 149 20.29 23.61 -3.27
C THR A 149 19.26 24.46 -4.01
N SER A 150 19.59 24.99 -5.18
CA SER A 150 18.60 25.67 -6.03
C SER A 150 17.50 24.69 -6.49
N VAL A 151 17.87 23.47 -6.87
CA VAL A 151 16.90 22.44 -7.27
C VAL A 151 16.05 21.99 -6.09
N LEU A 152 16.68 21.79 -4.92
CA LEU A 152 15.96 21.46 -3.69
C LEU A 152 14.99 22.59 -3.29
N SER A 153 15.44 23.85 -3.38
CA SER A 153 14.59 25.00 -3.08
C SER A 153 13.40 25.12 -4.04
N LYS A 154 13.58 24.87 -5.34
CA LYS A 154 12.48 24.82 -6.30
C LYS A 154 11.49 23.71 -5.94
N TRP A 155 11.96 22.54 -5.58
CA TRP A 155 11.12 21.42 -5.20
C TRP A 155 10.24 21.75 -3.99
N GLU A 156 10.83 22.27 -2.91
CA GLU A 156 10.10 22.67 -1.70
C GLU A 156 9.19 23.88 -1.97
N LEU A 157 9.59 24.81 -2.82
CA LEU A 157 8.77 25.95 -3.22
C LEU A 157 7.49 25.51 -3.96
N ALA A 158 7.58 24.47 -4.79
CA ALA A 158 6.39 23.86 -5.40
C ALA A 158 5.43 23.29 -4.35
N GLU A 159 5.96 22.73 -3.25
CA GLU A 159 5.17 22.26 -2.13
C GLU A 159 4.53 23.40 -1.34
N VAL A 160 5.25 24.50 -1.12
CA VAL A 160 4.70 25.73 -0.52
C VAL A 160 3.51 26.24 -1.36
N TYR A 161 3.65 26.29 -2.68
CA TYR A 161 2.55 26.68 -3.58
C TYR A 161 1.39 25.70 -3.57
N ARG A 162 1.65 24.40 -3.40
CA ARG A 162 0.60 23.40 -3.21
C ARG A 162 -0.25 23.70 -1.95
N ILE A 163 0.40 23.97 -0.83
CA ILE A 163 -0.28 24.28 0.44
C ILE A 163 -1.09 25.57 0.33
N ARG A 164 -0.53 26.57 -0.36
CA ARG A 164 -1.20 27.87 -0.61
C ARG A 164 -2.24 27.81 -1.73
N LYS A 165 -2.42 26.66 -2.40
CA LYS A 165 -3.33 26.46 -3.53
C LYS A 165 -3.00 27.35 -4.75
N ASP A 166 -1.77 27.82 -4.88
CA ASP A 166 -1.30 28.61 -6.02
C ASP A 166 -0.81 27.69 -7.14
N THR A 167 -1.77 27.16 -7.91
CA THR A 167 -1.47 26.22 -8.99
C THR A 167 -0.63 26.84 -10.10
N VAL A 168 -0.82 28.13 -10.40
CA VAL A 168 -0.11 28.82 -11.49
C VAL A 168 1.40 28.88 -11.19
N LYS A 169 1.77 29.35 -9.98
CA LYS A 169 3.18 29.40 -9.59
C LYS A 169 3.79 28.00 -9.48
N ARG A 170 3.04 27.03 -8.96
CA ARG A 170 3.48 25.65 -8.86
C ARG A 170 3.83 25.03 -10.21
N VAL A 171 2.98 25.21 -11.21
CA VAL A 171 3.20 24.73 -12.57
C VAL A 171 4.48 25.35 -13.17
N LYS A 172 4.69 26.65 -13.00
CA LYS A 172 5.92 27.33 -13.46
C LYS A 172 7.20 26.71 -12.85
N ILE A 173 7.15 26.30 -11.59
CA ILE A 173 8.30 25.61 -10.96
C ILE A 173 8.49 24.21 -11.57
N TRP A 174 7.42 23.47 -11.85
CA TRP A 174 7.54 22.17 -12.50
C TRP A 174 8.06 22.29 -13.93
N GLU A 175 7.65 23.31 -14.70
CA GLU A 175 8.21 23.61 -16.03
C GLU A 175 9.71 23.90 -15.95
N ASP A 176 10.13 24.70 -15.00
CA ASP A 176 11.54 25.03 -14.80
C ASP A 176 12.37 23.79 -14.44
N LEU A 177 11.88 22.95 -13.49
CA LEU A 177 12.52 21.69 -13.13
C LEU A 177 12.54 20.67 -14.26
N THR A 178 11.51 20.65 -15.12
CA THR A 178 11.36 19.69 -16.22
C THR A 178 12.19 20.07 -17.43
N TYR A 179 12.17 21.34 -17.82
CA TYR A 179 12.72 21.78 -19.12
C TYR A 179 14.01 22.56 -19.03
N LYS A 180 14.26 23.28 -17.92
CA LYS A 180 15.41 24.16 -17.79
C LYS A 180 16.49 23.61 -16.86
N THR A 181 16.15 22.63 -16.01
CA THR A 181 17.10 22.06 -15.06
C THR A 181 17.83 20.88 -15.70
N LYS A 182 19.17 20.96 -15.82
CA LYS A 182 19.98 19.83 -16.29
C LYS A 182 19.86 18.66 -15.32
N ARG A 183 19.44 17.50 -15.82
CA ARG A 183 19.29 16.28 -15.01
C ARG A 183 20.65 15.70 -14.65
N THR A 184 20.84 15.40 -13.36
CA THR A 184 22.03 14.73 -12.79
C THR A 184 21.56 13.56 -11.91
N LYS A 185 22.48 12.73 -11.42
CA LYS A 185 22.16 11.68 -10.44
C LYS A 185 21.54 12.27 -9.16
N GLU A 186 22.06 13.41 -8.70
CA GLU A 186 21.68 14.07 -7.46
C GLU A 186 20.26 14.67 -7.51
N ASN A 187 19.85 15.18 -8.67
CA ASN A 187 18.54 15.82 -8.84
C ASN A 187 17.53 14.98 -9.64
N SER A 188 17.89 13.73 -9.96
CA SER A 188 17.05 12.85 -10.79
C SER A 188 15.66 12.64 -10.22
N TYR A 189 15.52 12.60 -8.88
CA TYR A 189 14.24 12.51 -8.19
C TYR A 189 13.36 13.73 -8.51
N GLN A 190 13.84 14.93 -8.22
CA GLN A 190 13.09 16.18 -8.38
C GLN A 190 12.69 16.41 -9.84
N THR A 191 13.62 16.24 -10.77
CA THR A 191 13.36 16.44 -12.20
C THR A 191 12.41 15.39 -12.79
N THR A 192 12.50 14.13 -12.35
CA THR A 192 11.58 13.07 -12.76
C THR A 192 10.17 13.33 -12.26
N TYR A 193 10.00 13.59 -10.98
CA TYR A 193 8.66 13.83 -10.44
C TYR A 193 8.05 15.16 -10.88
N ALA A 194 8.86 16.19 -11.14
CA ALA A 194 8.37 17.43 -11.76
C ALA A 194 7.78 17.16 -13.13
N SER A 195 8.45 16.38 -13.98
CA SER A 195 7.92 16.00 -15.31
C SER A 195 6.63 15.20 -15.23
N ILE A 196 6.52 14.32 -14.24
CA ILE A 196 5.29 13.53 -13.99
C ILE A 196 4.13 14.42 -13.55
N TYR A 197 4.35 15.30 -12.56
CA TYR A 197 3.30 16.20 -12.07
C TYR A 197 2.85 17.20 -13.13
N LEU A 198 3.79 17.70 -13.92
CA LEU A 198 3.50 18.58 -15.05
C LEU A 198 2.69 17.83 -16.10
N GLY A 199 3.09 16.62 -16.49
CA GLY A 199 2.36 15.78 -17.42
C GLY A 199 0.93 15.47 -16.94
N GLN A 200 0.77 15.12 -15.66
CA GLN A 200 -0.55 14.89 -15.06
C GLN A 200 -1.42 16.16 -15.09
N HIS A 201 -0.83 17.32 -14.78
CA HIS A 201 -1.55 18.61 -14.85
C HIS A 201 -2.11 18.84 -16.25
N HIS A 202 -1.30 18.63 -17.30
CA HIS A 202 -1.72 18.79 -18.68
C HIS A 202 -2.78 17.75 -19.09
N PHE A 203 -2.67 16.50 -18.66
CA PHE A 203 -3.70 15.48 -18.91
C PHE A 203 -5.06 15.88 -18.32
N TYR A 204 -5.10 16.42 -17.08
CA TYR A 204 -6.35 16.89 -16.49
C TYR A 204 -6.90 18.15 -17.19
N ALA A 205 -6.06 18.90 -17.85
CA ALA A 205 -6.47 20.01 -18.75
C ALA A 205 -6.92 19.53 -20.14
N GLY A 206 -6.72 18.24 -20.48
CA GLY A 206 -6.99 17.69 -21.80
C GLY A 206 -5.94 18.04 -22.86
N ASP A 207 -4.76 18.44 -22.43
CA ASP A 207 -3.65 18.86 -23.29
C ASP A 207 -2.63 17.72 -23.43
N PHE A 208 -2.85 16.87 -24.42
CA PHE A 208 -1.98 15.74 -24.71
C PHE A 208 -0.56 16.18 -25.11
N ALA A 209 -0.44 17.19 -25.96
CA ALA A 209 0.85 17.60 -26.51
C ALA A 209 1.84 18.04 -25.41
N ASN A 210 1.38 18.89 -24.49
CA ASN A 210 2.22 19.33 -23.37
C ASN A 210 2.42 18.22 -22.32
N ALA A 211 1.45 17.33 -22.09
CA ALA A 211 1.62 16.15 -21.25
C ALA A 211 2.68 15.21 -21.82
N PHE A 212 2.62 14.91 -23.11
CA PHE A 212 3.60 14.12 -23.84
C PHE A 212 5.00 14.72 -23.71
N LYS A 213 5.17 15.99 -24.08
CA LYS A 213 6.43 16.74 -24.01
C LYS A 213 7.04 16.67 -22.60
N SER A 214 6.22 16.74 -21.56
CA SER A 214 6.69 16.67 -20.19
C SER A 214 7.24 15.28 -19.86
N LEU A 215 6.49 14.22 -20.17
CA LEU A 215 6.88 12.85 -19.85
C LEU A 215 8.01 12.33 -20.73
N GLU A 216 8.11 12.80 -21.97
CA GLU A 216 9.19 12.46 -22.90
C GLU A 216 10.57 12.89 -22.39
N THR A 217 10.66 13.91 -21.54
CA THR A 217 11.92 14.28 -20.90
C THR A 217 12.48 13.16 -19.99
N THR A 218 11.62 12.27 -19.52
CA THR A 218 11.96 11.21 -18.54
C THR A 218 11.92 9.82 -19.14
N TYR A 219 10.93 9.53 -19.96
CA TYR A 219 10.65 8.19 -20.49
C TYR A 219 10.84 8.16 -22.01
N LYS A 220 11.26 7.00 -22.55
CA LYS A 220 11.47 6.80 -23.99
C LYS A 220 10.90 5.44 -24.43
N GLY A 221 10.56 5.32 -25.72
CA GLY A 221 10.09 4.07 -26.33
C GLY A 221 8.92 3.42 -25.59
N ARG A 222 8.98 2.10 -25.38
CA ARG A 222 7.92 1.34 -24.70
C ARG A 222 7.62 1.85 -23.30
N SER A 223 8.63 2.35 -22.59
CA SER A 223 8.40 2.93 -21.25
C SER A 223 7.59 4.22 -21.33
N LEU A 224 7.79 5.03 -22.35
CA LEU A 224 6.99 6.26 -22.55
C LEU A 224 5.52 5.91 -22.78
N VAL A 225 5.18 4.98 -23.65
CA VAL A 225 3.80 4.51 -23.86
C VAL A 225 3.16 4.04 -22.57
N LYS A 226 3.87 3.21 -21.81
CA LYS A 226 3.39 2.69 -20.50
C LYS A 226 3.05 3.83 -19.52
N TYR A 227 3.91 4.82 -19.43
CA TYR A 227 3.72 5.92 -18.46
C TYR A 227 2.74 6.98 -18.96
N LEU A 228 2.65 7.22 -20.28
CA LEU A 228 1.57 8.03 -20.86
C LEU A 228 0.21 7.45 -20.50
N TYR A 229 -0.02 6.16 -20.76
CA TYR A 229 -1.27 5.50 -20.37
C TYR A 229 -1.49 5.54 -18.86
N LYS A 230 -0.46 5.21 -18.05
CA LYS A 230 -0.57 5.22 -16.60
C LYS A 230 -1.11 6.55 -16.05
N TYR A 231 -0.62 7.67 -16.58
CA TYR A 231 -0.99 8.99 -16.09
C TYR A 231 -2.18 9.62 -16.81
N ALA A 232 -2.52 9.18 -18.02
CA ALA A 232 -3.69 9.62 -18.77
C ALA A 232 -4.98 8.87 -18.40
N SER A 233 -4.90 7.64 -17.86
CA SER A 233 -6.06 6.77 -17.63
C SER A 233 -7.13 7.41 -16.74
N SER A 234 -6.73 8.00 -15.61
CA SER A 234 -7.65 8.67 -14.68
C SER A 234 -8.19 10.00 -15.26
N PRO A 235 -7.38 10.89 -15.83
CA PRO A 235 -7.86 12.06 -16.58
C PRO A 235 -8.87 11.73 -17.67
N ILE A 236 -8.59 10.76 -18.54
CA ILE A 236 -9.52 10.33 -19.60
C ILE A 236 -10.87 9.92 -18.99
N SER A 237 -10.86 9.04 -17.99
CA SER A 237 -12.07 8.57 -17.34
C SER A 237 -12.85 9.70 -16.65
N SER A 238 -12.15 10.62 -15.98
CA SER A 238 -12.73 11.75 -15.27
C SER A 238 -13.36 12.76 -16.25
N LEU A 239 -12.63 13.14 -17.29
CA LEU A 239 -13.09 14.10 -18.31
C LEU A 239 -14.26 13.52 -19.11
N THR A 240 -14.14 12.26 -19.57
CA THR A 240 -15.22 11.59 -20.31
C THR A 240 -16.48 11.38 -19.47
N GLY A 241 -16.33 11.26 -18.15
CA GLY A 241 -17.46 11.16 -17.21
C GLY A 241 -18.17 12.48 -16.92
N SER A 242 -17.57 13.61 -17.27
CA SER A 242 -18.14 14.94 -17.06
C SER A 242 -19.05 15.32 -18.25
N GLN A 243 -20.24 15.86 -17.98
CA GLN A 243 -21.13 16.34 -19.04
C GLN A 243 -20.50 17.45 -19.89
N GLU A 244 -19.77 18.37 -19.24
CA GLU A 244 -19.17 19.53 -19.92
C GLU A 244 -17.86 19.23 -20.64
N LYS A 245 -17.09 18.22 -20.16
CA LYS A 245 -15.72 17.95 -20.61
C LYS A 245 -15.58 16.61 -21.34
N SER A 246 -16.68 15.95 -21.67
CA SER A 246 -16.66 14.63 -22.30
C SER A 246 -15.92 14.64 -23.64
N ALA A 247 -16.15 15.65 -24.48
CA ALA A 247 -15.44 15.81 -25.75
C ALA A 247 -13.92 15.94 -25.56
N THR A 248 -13.48 16.67 -24.52
CA THR A 248 -12.05 16.82 -24.18
C THR A 248 -11.45 15.47 -23.78
N GLY A 249 -12.15 14.68 -22.96
CA GLY A 249 -11.70 13.35 -22.57
C GLY A 249 -11.60 12.37 -23.74
N ILE A 250 -12.55 12.43 -24.67
CA ILE A 250 -12.54 11.64 -25.90
C ILE A 250 -11.36 12.05 -26.78
N LYS A 251 -11.16 13.35 -27.02
CA LYS A 251 -10.03 13.87 -27.80
C LYS A 251 -8.69 13.41 -27.21
N LEU A 252 -8.52 13.53 -25.89
CA LEU A 252 -7.31 13.06 -25.20
C LEU A 252 -7.05 11.57 -25.42
N ALA A 253 -8.11 10.76 -25.38
CA ALA A 253 -8.02 9.33 -25.66
C ALA A 253 -7.58 9.06 -27.12
N ASP A 254 -8.16 9.80 -28.08
CA ASP A 254 -7.84 9.63 -29.50
C ASP A 254 -6.41 10.04 -29.82
N GLU A 255 -5.91 11.14 -29.27
CA GLU A 255 -4.52 11.58 -29.44
C GLU A 255 -3.52 10.56 -28.87
N LEU A 256 -3.82 9.99 -27.69
CA LEU A 256 -2.99 8.95 -27.09
C LEU A 256 -3.02 7.65 -27.91
N ILE A 257 -4.18 7.24 -28.41
CA ILE A 257 -4.32 6.06 -29.26
C ILE A 257 -3.56 6.25 -30.57
N ALA A 258 -3.69 7.40 -31.23
CA ALA A 258 -2.96 7.72 -32.46
C ALA A 258 -1.45 7.58 -32.25
N TYR A 259 -0.92 8.17 -31.20
CA TYR A 259 0.49 8.03 -30.84
C TYR A 259 0.91 6.57 -30.63
N ILE A 260 0.09 5.77 -29.91
CA ILE A 260 0.41 4.36 -29.67
C ILE A 260 0.41 3.54 -30.97
N LEU A 261 -0.54 3.81 -31.89
CA LEU A 261 -0.62 3.12 -33.17
C LEU A 261 0.63 3.36 -34.03
N GLU A 262 1.21 4.56 -33.99
CA GLU A 262 2.48 4.87 -34.66
C GLU A 262 3.67 4.07 -34.11
N GLN A 263 3.58 3.61 -32.84
CA GLN A 263 4.64 2.82 -32.20
C GLN A 263 4.49 1.30 -32.45
N VAL A 264 3.41 0.85 -33.08
CA VAL A 264 3.18 -0.58 -33.37
C VAL A 264 4.20 -1.06 -34.37
N PRO A 265 4.98 -2.14 -34.07
CA PRO A 265 5.96 -2.67 -35.00
C PRO A 265 5.31 -3.19 -36.30
N GLN A 266 5.88 -2.83 -37.44
CA GLN A 266 5.44 -3.33 -38.74
C GLN A 266 5.95 -4.76 -39.03
N ASP A 267 7.17 -5.07 -38.60
CA ASP A 267 7.76 -6.40 -38.70
C ASP A 267 7.33 -7.27 -37.52
N LEU A 268 6.41 -8.17 -37.75
CA LEU A 268 5.87 -9.11 -36.76
C LEU A 268 6.51 -10.53 -36.87
N THR A 269 7.67 -10.65 -37.46
CA THR A 269 8.41 -11.92 -37.53
C THR A 269 9.15 -12.23 -36.22
N LYS A 270 9.39 -11.24 -35.37
CA LYS A 270 10.11 -11.36 -34.11
C LYS A 270 9.15 -11.38 -32.92
N ASP A 271 9.33 -12.35 -32.01
CA ASP A 271 8.51 -12.49 -30.79
C ASP A 271 8.46 -11.21 -29.95
N ALA A 272 9.58 -10.47 -29.88
CA ALA A 272 9.63 -9.20 -29.17
C ALA A 272 8.67 -8.14 -29.77
N ASN A 273 8.51 -8.13 -31.09
CA ASN A 273 7.62 -7.23 -31.79
C ASN A 273 6.15 -7.65 -31.64
N ILE A 274 5.89 -8.97 -31.70
CA ILE A 274 4.56 -9.52 -31.41
C ILE A 274 4.14 -9.18 -29.99
N SER A 275 5.05 -9.35 -29.02
CA SER A 275 4.80 -8.95 -27.62
C SER A 275 4.53 -7.45 -27.48
N ALA A 276 5.27 -6.60 -28.23
CA ALA A 276 5.04 -5.16 -28.22
C ALA A 276 3.68 -4.80 -28.81
N ALA A 277 3.30 -5.39 -29.93
CA ALA A 277 1.99 -5.17 -30.56
C ALA A 277 0.85 -5.57 -29.61
N ARG A 278 0.99 -6.71 -28.89
CA ARG A 278 0.01 -7.11 -27.85
C ARG A 278 -0.15 -6.06 -26.77
N ASP A 279 0.96 -5.59 -26.18
CA ASP A 279 0.94 -4.60 -25.11
C ASP A 279 0.27 -3.30 -25.57
N TYR A 280 0.56 -2.87 -26.80
CA TYR A 280 -0.01 -1.66 -27.38
C TYR A 280 -1.51 -1.78 -27.63
N TYR A 281 -1.97 -2.85 -28.26
CA TYR A 281 -3.40 -3.05 -28.49
C TYR A 281 -4.20 -3.30 -27.21
N TYR A 282 -3.62 -3.98 -26.21
CA TYR A 282 -4.23 -4.10 -24.89
C TYR A 282 -4.35 -2.74 -24.20
N THR A 283 -3.35 -1.87 -24.37
CA THR A 283 -3.38 -0.50 -23.88
C THR A 283 -4.45 0.34 -24.60
N ILE A 284 -4.55 0.22 -25.92
CA ILE A 284 -5.59 0.88 -26.73
C ILE A 284 -6.99 0.45 -26.28
N ALA A 285 -7.22 -0.85 -26.10
CA ALA A 285 -8.49 -1.34 -25.58
C ALA A 285 -8.81 -0.76 -24.20
N ALA A 286 -7.82 -0.67 -23.31
CA ALA A 286 -7.99 -0.09 -21.97
C ALA A 286 -8.28 1.43 -22.05
N ILE A 287 -7.66 2.17 -22.98
CA ILE A 287 -7.98 3.59 -23.22
C ILE A 287 -9.42 3.74 -23.67
N HIS A 288 -9.89 2.92 -24.62
CA HIS A 288 -11.28 2.93 -25.04
C HIS A 288 -12.24 2.62 -23.87
N SER A 289 -11.87 1.68 -22.98
CA SER A 289 -12.66 1.40 -21.78
C SER A 289 -12.77 2.62 -20.86
N ASN A 290 -11.66 3.33 -20.63
CA ASN A 290 -11.65 4.55 -19.84
C ASN A 290 -12.47 5.69 -20.51
N ALA A 291 -12.49 5.73 -21.81
CA ALA A 291 -13.29 6.66 -22.63
C ALA A 291 -14.74 6.20 -22.83
N ARG A 292 -15.17 5.09 -22.18
CA ARG A 292 -16.53 4.50 -22.28
C ARG A 292 -16.95 4.09 -23.71
N ARG A 293 -15.98 3.74 -24.55
CA ARG A 293 -16.16 3.32 -25.94
C ARG A 293 -16.01 1.81 -26.07
N ASP A 294 -17.09 1.09 -25.74
CA ASP A 294 -17.07 -0.38 -25.61
C ASP A 294 -16.85 -1.11 -26.94
N LYS A 295 -17.43 -0.62 -28.03
CA LYS A 295 -17.31 -1.26 -29.35
C LYS A 295 -15.88 -1.13 -29.88
N GLU A 296 -15.31 0.04 -29.77
CA GLU A 296 -13.95 0.37 -30.21
C GLU A 296 -12.91 -0.41 -29.40
N GLY A 297 -13.16 -0.60 -28.09
CA GLY A 297 -12.29 -1.43 -27.26
C GLY A 297 -12.25 -2.90 -27.69
N LEU A 298 -13.39 -3.47 -28.09
CA LEU A 298 -13.43 -4.82 -28.68
C LEU A 298 -12.77 -4.86 -30.06
N ALA A 299 -13.00 -3.85 -30.90
CA ALA A 299 -12.38 -3.74 -32.21
C ALA A 299 -10.85 -3.71 -32.13
N ALA A 300 -10.28 -3.16 -31.06
CA ALA A 300 -8.83 -3.20 -30.84
C ALA A 300 -8.31 -4.64 -30.67
N TYR A 301 -9.02 -5.49 -29.91
CA TYR A 301 -8.66 -6.92 -29.79
C TYR A 301 -8.83 -7.66 -31.13
N GLU A 302 -9.86 -7.35 -31.92
CA GLU A 302 -10.09 -7.95 -33.22
C GLU A 302 -8.98 -7.56 -34.21
N ALA A 303 -8.57 -6.28 -34.23
CA ALA A 303 -7.47 -5.80 -35.03
C ALA A 303 -6.17 -6.52 -34.68
N LEU A 304 -5.87 -6.70 -33.39
CA LEU A 304 -4.72 -7.48 -32.95
C LEU A 304 -4.80 -8.93 -33.46
N GLY A 305 -5.96 -9.55 -33.35
CA GLY A 305 -6.17 -10.94 -33.80
C GLY A 305 -5.95 -11.12 -35.30
N LYS A 306 -6.29 -10.12 -36.12
CA LYS A 306 -5.99 -10.12 -37.56
C LYS A 306 -4.48 -10.00 -37.86
N MET A 307 -3.74 -9.33 -36.99
CA MET A 307 -2.30 -9.10 -37.18
C MET A 307 -1.44 -10.30 -36.76
N ILE A 308 -1.73 -10.91 -35.61
CA ILE A 308 -0.86 -11.92 -34.98
C ILE A 308 -1.53 -13.29 -34.81
N GLY A 309 -2.77 -13.44 -35.26
CA GLY A 309 -3.59 -14.62 -34.98
C GLY A 309 -4.27 -14.56 -33.61
N VAL A 310 -5.27 -15.44 -33.42
CA VAL A 310 -6.06 -15.49 -32.18
C VAL A 310 -5.64 -16.71 -31.39
N ASP A 311 -4.97 -16.50 -30.26
CA ASP A 311 -4.65 -17.51 -29.26
C ASP A 311 -5.54 -17.39 -28.01
N ASP A 312 -5.38 -18.32 -27.06
CA ASP A 312 -6.19 -18.34 -25.85
C ASP A 312 -5.90 -17.14 -24.93
N GLY A 313 -4.69 -16.57 -25.01
CA GLY A 313 -4.34 -15.34 -24.30
C GLY A 313 -5.18 -14.15 -24.78
N LEU A 314 -5.32 -13.97 -26.10
CA LEU A 314 -6.16 -12.92 -26.67
C LEU A 314 -7.65 -13.19 -26.40
N ARG A 315 -8.10 -14.44 -26.57
CA ARG A 315 -9.47 -14.85 -26.20
C ARG A 315 -9.80 -14.53 -24.74
N SER A 316 -8.85 -14.78 -23.83
CA SER A 316 -9.01 -14.47 -22.40
C SER A 316 -9.26 -12.98 -22.15
N LYS A 317 -8.56 -12.10 -22.88
CA LYS A 317 -8.78 -10.64 -22.79
C LYS A 317 -10.15 -10.24 -23.32
N GLN A 318 -10.57 -10.78 -24.46
CA GLN A 318 -11.90 -10.54 -25.02
C GLN A 318 -13.01 -11.03 -24.11
N ALA A 319 -12.87 -12.25 -23.58
CA ALA A 319 -13.84 -12.81 -22.64
C ALA A 319 -13.92 -12.00 -21.34
N SER A 320 -12.77 -11.59 -20.78
CA SER A 320 -12.70 -10.73 -19.59
C SER A 320 -13.36 -9.37 -19.83
N TRP A 321 -13.23 -8.82 -21.04
CA TRP A 321 -13.92 -7.59 -21.41
C TRP A 321 -15.43 -7.73 -21.28
N HIS A 322 -15.99 -8.83 -21.77
CA HIS A 322 -17.42 -9.12 -21.65
C HIS A 322 -17.83 -9.42 -20.20
N ARG A 323 -17.04 -10.23 -19.47
CA ARG A 323 -17.30 -10.61 -18.08
C ARG A 323 -17.35 -9.40 -17.15
N ASN A 324 -16.38 -8.47 -17.27
CA ASN A 324 -16.35 -7.25 -16.47
C ASN A 324 -17.57 -6.34 -16.68
N ARG A 325 -18.28 -6.53 -17.81
CA ARG A 325 -19.53 -5.84 -18.15
C ARG A 325 -20.77 -6.70 -17.91
N LYS A 326 -20.61 -7.81 -17.18
CA LYS A 326 -21.67 -8.78 -16.88
C LYS A 326 -22.34 -9.40 -18.13
N ARG A 327 -21.65 -9.38 -19.26
CA ARG A 327 -22.06 -10.02 -20.51
C ARG A 327 -21.58 -11.48 -20.52
N TYR A 328 -22.09 -12.27 -19.57
CA TYR A 328 -21.57 -13.62 -19.31
C TYR A 328 -21.76 -14.59 -20.47
N VAL A 329 -22.87 -14.49 -21.20
CA VAL A 329 -23.13 -15.35 -22.37
C VAL A 329 -22.05 -15.18 -23.43
N GLN A 330 -21.70 -13.94 -23.74
CA GLN A 330 -20.63 -13.63 -24.71
C GLN A 330 -19.26 -14.14 -24.22
N ALA A 331 -18.96 -13.97 -22.94
CA ALA A 331 -17.74 -14.49 -22.36
C ALA A 331 -17.63 -16.01 -22.50
N ARG A 332 -18.68 -16.76 -22.16
CA ARG A 332 -18.74 -18.23 -22.29
C ARG A 332 -18.63 -18.70 -23.74
N ARG A 333 -19.20 -17.96 -24.69
CA ARG A 333 -19.04 -18.24 -26.12
C ARG A 333 -17.56 -18.16 -26.55
N ILE A 334 -16.79 -17.26 -25.96
CA ILE A 334 -15.36 -17.15 -26.22
C ILE A 334 -14.59 -18.28 -25.53
N TYR A 335 -14.91 -18.59 -24.27
CA TYR A 335 -14.27 -19.70 -23.54
C TYR A 335 -14.44 -21.05 -24.24
N SER A 336 -15.58 -21.28 -24.89
CA SER A 336 -15.79 -22.52 -25.67
C SER A 336 -14.87 -22.67 -26.90
N GLN A 337 -14.20 -21.58 -27.30
CA GLN A 337 -13.26 -21.57 -28.42
C GLN A 337 -11.80 -21.73 -28.00
N TYR A 338 -11.53 -21.92 -26.71
CA TYR A 338 -10.16 -22.11 -26.22
C TYR A 338 -9.58 -23.41 -26.79
N LYS A 339 -8.30 -23.36 -27.19
CA LYS A 339 -7.53 -24.54 -27.57
C LYS A 339 -7.30 -25.45 -26.36
N ASP A 340 -7.01 -24.84 -25.22
CA ASP A 340 -6.97 -25.51 -23.92
C ASP A 340 -8.41 -25.69 -23.41
N ARG A 341 -8.94 -26.91 -23.62
CA ARG A 341 -10.31 -27.25 -23.24
C ARG A 341 -10.53 -27.17 -21.73
N GLU A 342 -9.54 -27.56 -20.93
CA GLU A 342 -9.62 -27.51 -19.46
C GLU A 342 -9.72 -26.06 -18.98
N ALA A 343 -8.82 -25.18 -19.46
CA ALA A 343 -8.87 -23.76 -19.14
C ALA A 343 -10.18 -23.11 -19.59
N GLY A 344 -10.71 -23.48 -20.76
CA GLY A 344 -11.98 -22.96 -21.26
C GLY A 344 -13.19 -23.37 -20.40
N LEU A 345 -13.24 -24.64 -19.96
CA LEU A 345 -14.27 -25.13 -19.05
C LEU A 345 -14.15 -24.48 -17.67
N ALA A 346 -12.93 -24.37 -17.11
CA ALA A 346 -12.72 -23.72 -15.81
C ALA A 346 -13.21 -22.26 -15.84
N ALA A 347 -12.84 -21.49 -16.87
CA ALA A 347 -13.32 -20.11 -17.04
C ALA A 347 -14.85 -20.04 -17.24
N THR A 348 -15.44 -21.04 -17.86
CA THR A 348 -16.91 -21.16 -18.01
C THR A 348 -17.59 -21.40 -16.66
N ALA A 349 -17.03 -22.30 -15.84
CA ALA A 349 -17.54 -22.54 -14.48
C ALA A 349 -17.48 -21.29 -13.62
N ASP A 350 -16.35 -20.58 -13.64
CA ASP A 350 -16.19 -19.30 -12.94
C ASP A 350 -17.21 -18.25 -13.40
N SER A 351 -17.50 -18.19 -14.69
CA SER A 351 -18.51 -17.30 -15.25
C SER A 351 -19.92 -17.60 -14.73
N TRP A 352 -20.29 -18.88 -14.61
CA TRP A 352 -21.55 -19.31 -14.02
C TRP A 352 -21.60 -19.01 -12.52
N TYR A 353 -20.48 -19.22 -11.80
CA TYR A 353 -20.35 -18.86 -10.39
C TYR A 353 -20.57 -17.36 -10.13
N GLU A 354 -19.98 -16.48 -10.95
CA GLU A 354 -20.18 -15.03 -10.84
C GLU A 354 -21.62 -14.60 -11.14
N GLU A 355 -22.28 -15.30 -12.06
CA GLU A 355 -23.70 -15.11 -12.40
C GLU A 355 -24.63 -15.69 -11.32
N LYS A 356 -24.06 -16.34 -10.29
CA LYS A 356 -24.79 -17.06 -9.22
C LYS A 356 -25.65 -18.22 -9.71
N LYS A 357 -25.31 -18.77 -10.85
CA LYS A 357 -25.92 -19.99 -11.41
C LYS A 357 -25.15 -21.21 -10.93
N TRP A 358 -25.43 -21.59 -9.70
CA TRP A 358 -24.64 -22.55 -8.94
C TRP A 358 -24.66 -23.97 -9.54
N ALA A 359 -25.84 -24.42 -9.98
CA ALA A 359 -25.99 -25.75 -10.56
C ALA A 359 -25.22 -25.88 -11.88
N GLU A 360 -25.28 -24.87 -12.71
CA GLU A 360 -24.56 -24.78 -13.98
C GLU A 360 -23.02 -24.78 -13.75
N ALA A 361 -22.54 -24.03 -12.75
CA ALA A 361 -21.13 -24.03 -12.39
C ALA A 361 -20.66 -25.43 -11.99
N VAL A 362 -21.42 -26.12 -11.12
CA VAL A 362 -21.12 -27.49 -10.68
C VAL A 362 -21.16 -28.47 -11.83
N ASN A 363 -22.10 -28.35 -12.75
CA ASN A 363 -22.15 -29.21 -13.93
C ASN A 363 -20.86 -29.10 -14.77
N VAL A 364 -20.33 -27.89 -14.94
CA VAL A 364 -19.07 -27.70 -15.67
C VAL A 364 -17.88 -28.26 -14.90
N TYR A 365 -17.81 -28.10 -13.56
CA TYR A 365 -16.76 -28.74 -12.76
C TYR A 365 -16.82 -30.28 -12.84
N ASN A 366 -18.00 -30.88 -12.90
CA ASN A 366 -18.14 -32.33 -13.13
C ASN A 366 -17.63 -32.76 -14.52
N GLN A 367 -17.79 -31.91 -15.54
CA GLN A 367 -17.17 -32.17 -16.86
C GLN A 367 -15.62 -32.13 -16.77
N LEU A 368 -15.04 -31.22 -15.97
CA LEU A 368 -13.61 -31.15 -15.71
C LEU A 368 -13.08 -32.40 -14.99
N ILE A 369 -13.83 -32.93 -14.01
CA ILE A 369 -13.52 -34.20 -13.34
C ILE A 369 -13.53 -35.36 -14.35
N GLY A 370 -14.49 -35.35 -15.28
CA GLY A 370 -14.55 -36.35 -16.34
C GLY A 370 -13.40 -36.25 -17.36
N LEU A 371 -12.83 -35.07 -17.53
CA LEU A 371 -11.72 -34.81 -18.45
C LEU A 371 -10.38 -35.28 -17.87
N ASP A 372 -10.13 -35.03 -16.59
CA ASP A 372 -8.90 -35.39 -15.89
C ASP A 372 -9.22 -35.85 -14.45
N LYS A 373 -9.17 -37.18 -14.27
CA LYS A 373 -9.43 -37.83 -12.99
C LYS A 373 -8.35 -37.53 -11.93
N GLU A 374 -7.14 -37.23 -12.33
CA GLU A 374 -6.06 -36.94 -11.39
C GLU A 374 -6.31 -35.61 -10.66
N LYS A 375 -7.06 -34.70 -11.27
CA LYS A 375 -7.45 -33.43 -10.72
C LYS A 375 -8.82 -33.46 -10.00
N GLU A 376 -9.42 -34.63 -9.81
CA GLU A 376 -10.74 -34.72 -9.17
C GLU A 376 -10.80 -33.98 -7.84
N GLY A 377 -9.83 -34.15 -6.95
CA GLY A 377 -9.78 -33.45 -5.66
C GLY A 377 -9.85 -31.93 -5.81
N GLN A 378 -9.11 -31.36 -6.76
CA GLN A 378 -9.12 -29.93 -7.05
C GLN A 378 -10.53 -29.43 -7.43
N TRP A 379 -11.19 -30.12 -8.34
CA TRP A 379 -12.52 -29.71 -8.82
C TRP A 379 -13.62 -29.98 -7.80
N GLN A 380 -13.50 -31.06 -7.00
CA GLN A 380 -14.41 -31.28 -5.86
C GLN A 380 -14.30 -30.16 -4.82
N GLN A 381 -13.09 -29.66 -4.56
CA GLN A 381 -12.92 -28.47 -3.68
C GLN A 381 -13.58 -27.23 -4.27
N ALA A 382 -13.50 -27.00 -5.58
CA ALA A 382 -14.21 -25.92 -6.25
C ALA A 382 -15.73 -26.05 -6.10
N ILE A 383 -16.29 -27.26 -6.28
CA ILE A 383 -17.71 -27.54 -6.09
C ILE A 383 -18.16 -27.27 -4.65
N VAL A 384 -17.35 -27.65 -3.65
CA VAL A 384 -17.60 -27.27 -2.25
C VAL A 384 -17.73 -25.75 -2.11
N GLY A 385 -16.79 -25.01 -2.73
CA GLY A 385 -16.80 -23.54 -2.71
C GLY A 385 -18.11 -22.98 -3.28
N VAL A 386 -18.59 -23.56 -4.38
CA VAL A 386 -19.88 -23.17 -5.00
C VAL A 386 -21.03 -23.39 -4.04
N TRP A 387 -21.19 -24.61 -3.49
CA TRP A 387 -22.32 -24.93 -2.63
C TRP A 387 -22.30 -24.16 -1.31
N ARG A 388 -21.13 -23.94 -0.73
CA ARG A 388 -20.98 -23.09 0.45
C ARG A 388 -21.42 -21.65 0.17
N LYS A 389 -21.05 -21.10 -1.00
CA LYS A 389 -21.45 -19.75 -1.41
C LYS A 389 -22.94 -19.64 -1.70
N ALA A 390 -23.55 -20.73 -2.20
CA ALA A 390 -24.97 -20.85 -2.42
C ALA A 390 -25.79 -21.00 -1.12
N GLY A 391 -25.15 -21.35 0.00
CA GLY A 391 -25.82 -21.68 1.25
C GLY A 391 -26.38 -23.12 1.29
N GLU A 392 -26.02 -23.94 0.31
CA GLU A 392 -26.45 -25.33 0.14
C GLU A 392 -25.55 -26.27 0.95
N TRP A 393 -25.64 -26.18 2.27
CA TRP A 393 -24.70 -26.79 3.21
C TRP A 393 -24.71 -28.32 3.13
N ASP A 394 -25.87 -28.96 2.92
CA ASP A 394 -25.94 -30.42 2.78
C ASP A 394 -25.26 -30.91 1.51
N LYS A 395 -25.37 -30.18 0.41
CA LYS A 395 -24.66 -30.49 -0.82
C LYS A 395 -23.15 -30.33 -0.63
N ALA A 396 -22.71 -29.27 0.09
CA ALA A 396 -21.30 -29.12 0.44
C ALA A 396 -20.78 -30.28 1.31
N ILE A 397 -21.55 -30.74 2.30
CA ILE A 397 -21.20 -31.91 3.12
C ILE A 397 -21.05 -33.17 2.27
N ALA A 398 -21.95 -33.40 1.31
CA ALA A 398 -21.85 -34.54 0.42
C ALA A 398 -20.52 -34.56 -0.38
N ILE A 399 -20.11 -33.39 -0.88
CA ILE A 399 -18.84 -33.26 -1.60
C ILE A 399 -17.63 -33.42 -0.67
N TYR A 400 -17.66 -32.87 0.54
CA TYR A 400 -16.60 -33.12 1.53
C TYR A 400 -16.41 -34.61 1.83
N ARG A 401 -17.51 -35.40 1.86
CA ARG A 401 -17.42 -36.86 2.03
C ARG A 401 -16.73 -37.53 0.85
N ILE A 402 -16.91 -37.05 -0.37
CA ILE A 402 -16.14 -37.52 -1.53
C ILE A 402 -14.65 -37.17 -1.35
N LEU A 403 -14.36 -35.94 -0.91
CA LEU A 403 -12.98 -35.52 -0.68
C LEU A 403 -12.25 -36.35 0.41
N LEU A 404 -12.96 -36.87 1.40
CA LEU A 404 -12.41 -37.79 2.38
C LEU A 404 -11.89 -39.09 1.75
N THR A 405 -12.43 -39.51 0.59
CA THR A 405 -11.97 -40.69 -0.14
C THR A 405 -10.91 -40.35 -1.18
N VAL A 406 -11.05 -39.24 -1.88
CA VAL A 406 -10.18 -38.82 -2.98
C VAL A 406 -8.87 -38.22 -2.48
N GLU A 407 -8.93 -37.46 -1.37
CA GLU A 407 -7.77 -36.78 -0.75
C GLU A 407 -7.67 -37.15 0.74
N ALA A 408 -7.52 -38.43 1.03
CA ALA A 408 -7.48 -38.94 2.40
C ALA A 408 -6.41 -38.31 3.29
N GLY A 409 -5.30 -37.84 2.73
CA GLY A 409 -4.23 -37.15 3.47
C GLY A 409 -4.63 -35.80 4.07
N LYS A 410 -5.76 -35.24 3.68
CA LYS A 410 -6.29 -33.98 4.19
C LYS A 410 -7.59 -34.17 5.02
N PHE A 411 -7.79 -35.34 5.58
CA PHE A 411 -9.02 -35.70 6.29
C PHE A 411 -9.42 -34.68 7.37
N GLY A 412 -8.44 -34.15 8.10
CA GLY A 412 -8.67 -33.16 9.14
C GLY A 412 -9.32 -31.88 8.62
N ASP A 413 -8.92 -31.44 7.42
CA ASP A 413 -9.48 -30.26 6.76
C ASP A 413 -10.92 -30.51 6.30
N TRP A 414 -11.18 -31.71 5.76
CA TRP A 414 -12.51 -32.06 5.27
C TRP A 414 -13.50 -32.26 6.43
N TYR A 415 -13.10 -32.92 7.51
CA TYR A 415 -13.93 -33.01 8.73
C TYR A 415 -14.20 -31.65 9.35
N TRP A 416 -13.23 -30.74 9.33
CA TRP A 416 -13.46 -29.34 9.75
C TRP A 416 -14.50 -28.66 8.86
N GLY A 417 -14.42 -28.82 7.54
CA GLY A 417 -15.37 -28.26 6.59
C GLY A 417 -16.79 -28.81 6.77
N ILE A 418 -16.94 -30.11 7.03
CA ILE A 418 -18.20 -30.77 7.36
C ILE A 418 -18.78 -30.17 8.65
N ALA A 419 -17.95 -30.05 9.67
CA ALA A 419 -18.34 -29.51 10.97
C ALA A 419 -18.85 -28.05 10.85
N ASP A 420 -18.13 -27.20 10.12
CA ASP A 420 -18.56 -25.81 9.86
C ASP A 420 -19.92 -25.76 9.15
N CYS A 421 -20.16 -26.65 8.17
CA CYS A 421 -21.46 -26.74 7.51
C CYS A 421 -22.59 -27.15 8.47
N TYR A 422 -22.34 -28.12 9.36
CA TYR A 422 -23.29 -28.50 10.39
C TYR A 422 -23.54 -27.39 11.40
N GLU A 423 -22.50 -26.69 11.82
CA GLU A 423 -22.63 -25.56 12.74
C GLU A 423 -23.48 -24.43 12.16
N ARG A 424 -23.29 -24.11 10.87
CA ARG A 424 -24.09 -23.09 10.15
C ARG A 424 -25.56 -23.45 10.01
N THR A 425 -25.89 -24.75 9.93
CA THR A 425 -27.28 -25.24 9.89
C THR A 425 -27.88 -25.51 11.28
N GLY A 426 -27.11 -25.18 12.37
CA GLY A 426 -27.57 -25.39 13.74
C GLY A 426 -27.53 -26.85 14.23
N ARG A 427 -27.01 -27.77 13.44
CA ARG A 427 -26.81 -29.18 13.78
C ARG A 427 -25.55 -29.34 14.65
N LEU A 428 -25.65 -28.81 15.87
CA LEU A 428 -24.47 -28.64 16.72
C LEU A 428 -23.87 -29.97 17.24
N LYS A 429 -24.70 -31.01 17.41
CA LYS A 429 -24.21 -32.34 17.84
C LYS A 429 -23.36 -32.99 16.75
N GLU A 430 -23.82 -32.91 15.51
CA GLU A 430 -23.11 -33.42 14.32
C GLU A 430 -21.85 -32.60 14.05
N ALA A 431 -21.89 -31.29 14.29
CA ALA A 431 -20.72 -30.43 14.20
C ALA A 431 -19.65 -30.86 15.21
N ILE A 432 -19.99 -31.09 16.47
CA ILE A 432 -19.07 -31.57 17.51
C ILE A 432 -18.46 -32.92 17.12
N HIS A 433 -19.28 -33.84 16.62
CA HIS A 433 -18.77 -35.14 16.15
C HIS A 433 -17.76 -34.98 15.03
N SER A 434 -18.04 -34.13 14.05
CA SER A 434 -17.14 -33.90 12.92
C SER A 434 -15.88 -33.13 13.33
N TYR A 435 -15.97 -32.11 14.18
CA TYR A 435 -14.81 -31.43 14.72
C TYR A 435 -13.86 -32.37 15.46
N ARG A 436 -14.39 -33.36 16.20
CA ARG A 436 -13.58 -34.36 16.91
C ARG A 436 -12.73 -35.20 15.97
N GLN A 437 -13.16 -35.39 14.73
CA GLN A 437 -12.39 -36.13 13.70
C GLN A 437 -11.34 -35.27 13.01
N SER A 438 -11.36 -33.96 13.19
CA SER A 438 -10.36 -33.05 12.66
C SER A 438 -9.12 -33.03 13.57
N ASP A 439 -7.94 -32.87 12.94
CA ASP A 439 -6.63 -32.81 13.61
C ASP A 439 -6.13 -31.38 13.85
N ARG A 440 -6.99 -30.37 13.64
CA ARG A 440 -6.65 -28.95 13.77
C ARG A 440 -6.58 -28.47 15.23
N TYR A 441 -5.74 -29.08 16.05
CA TYR A 441 -5.52 -28.64 17.41
C TYR A 441 -4.64 -27.39 17.49
N PRO A 442 -4.90 -26.42 18.42
CA PRO A 442 -5.95 -26.42 19.46
C PRO A 442 -7.32 -25.89 18.97
N SER A 443 -7.45 -25.47 17.70
CA SER A 443 -8.67 -24.84 17.17
C SER A 443 -9.94 -25.71 17.33
N VAL A 444 -9.78 -27.03 17.25
CA VAL A 444 -10.86 -27.99 17.45
C VAL A 444 -11.50 -27.84 18.82
N TYR A 445 -10.72 -27.63 19.87
CA TYR A 445 -11.25 -27.45 21.22
C TYR A 445 -12.15 -26.20 21.31
N PHE A 446 -11.75 -25.10 20.70
CA PHE A 446 -12.54 -23.87 20.66
C PHE A 446 -13.86 -24.05 19.92
N ALA A 447 -13.82 -24.70 18.74
CA ALA A 447 -14.98 -24.92 17.92
C ALA A 447 -15.99 -25.83 18.62
N MET A 448 -15.54 -26.98 19.16
CA MET A 448 -16.40 -27.88 19.94
C MET A 448 -16.96 -27.21 21.19
N ALA A 449 -16.14 -26.47 21.95
CA ALA A 449 -16.59 -25.74 23.13
C ALA A 449 -17.63 -24.68 22.80
N SER A 450 -17.48 -23.98 21.67
CA SER A 450 -18.48 -23.03 21.17
C SER A 450 -19.83 -23.72 20.90
N CYS A 451 -19.79 -24.88 20.24
CA CYS A 451 -20.99 -25.67 19.99
C CYS A 451 -21.65 -26.15 21.31
N HIS A 452 -20.87 -26.64 22.28
CA HIS A 452 -21.38 -27.02 23.61
C HIS A 452 -21.99 -25.83 24.37
N ARG A 453 -21.37 -24.65 24.31
CA ARG A 453 -21.96 -23.41 24.91
C ARG A 453 -23.34 -23.08 24.30
N ARG A 454 -23.48 -23.17 22.97
CA ARG A 454 -24.76 -22.96 22.27
C ARG A 454 -25.80 -23.99 22.66
N LEU A 455 -25.39 -25.23 22.97
CA LEU A 455 -26.24 -26.28 23.50
C LEU A 455 -26.52 -26.14 25.01
N LYS A 456 -25.98 -25.10 25.67
CA LYS A 456 -26.02 -24.88 27.13
C LYS A 456 -25.34 -26.00 27.95
N GLN A 457 -24.47 -26.77 27.32
CA GLN A 457 -23.65 -27.81 27.92
C GLN A 457 -22.34 -27.19 28.46
N TYR A 458 -22.48 -26.33 29.46
CA TYR A 458 -21.35 -25.51 29.96
C TYR A 458 -20.21 -26.31 30.57
N LYS A 459 -20.51 -27.45 31.23
CA LYS A 459 -19.48 -28.32 31.78
C LYS A 459 -18.54 -28.87 30.70
N ASP A 460 -19.11 -29.35 29.60
CA ASP A 460 -18.34 -29.91 28.50
C ASP A 460 -17.53 -28.81 27.78
N ALA A 461 -18.10 -27.63 27.60
CA ALA A 461 -17.38 -26.49 27.05
C ALA A 461 -16.18 -26.08 27.90
N LEU A 462 -16.32 -26.07 29.23
CA LEU A 462 -15.22 -25.74 30.16
C LEU A 462 -14.08 -26.75 30.05
N VAL A 463 -14.37 -28.07 29.98
CA VAL A 463 -13.35 -29.10 29.78
C VAL A 463 -12.50 -28.81 28.53
N LEU A 464 -13.16 -28.51 27.42
CA LEU A 464 -12.49 -28.24 26.14
C LEU A 464 -11.66 -26.95 26.19
N TYR A 465 -12.15 -25.88 26.80
CA TYR A 465 -11.34 -24.68 26.98
C TYR A 465 -10.15 -24.90 27.91
N HIS A 466 -10.27 -25.75 28.92
CA HIS A 466 -9.12 -26.14 29.74
C HIS A 466 -8.08 -26.91 28.93
N GLN A 467 -8.51 -27.78 27.99
CA GLN A 467 -7.59 -28.46 27.06
C GLN A 467 -6.92 -27.45 26.12
N ALA A 468 -7.68 -26.51 25.54
CA ALA A 468 -7.12 -25.46 24.68
C ALA A 468 -6.10 -24.57 25.39
N ARG A 469 -6.26 -24.36 26.69
CA ARG A 469 -5.35 -23.57 27.54
C ARG A 469 -3.97 -24.19 27.72
N ALA A 470 -3.80 -25.48 27.45
CA ALA A 470 -2.50 -26.14 27.49
C ALA A 470 -1.54 -25.62 26.40
N ASP A 471 -2.08 -25.11 25.26
CA ASP A 471 -1.28 -24.44 24.26
C ASP A 471 -1.00 -22.98 24.67
N LYS A 472 0.29 -22.62 24.74
CA LYS A 472 0.73 -21.28 25.19
C LYS A 472 0.15 -20.14 24.38
N GLY A 473 0.01 -20.32 23.06
CA GLY A 473 -0.53 -19.30 22.16
C GLY A 473 -2.03 -19.07 22.37
N SER A 474 -2.78 -20.12 22.67
CA SER A 474 -4.22 -20.13 22.86
C SER A 474 -4.66 -19.86 24.30
N ALA A 475 -3.72 -20.00 25.27
CA ALA A 475 -4.03 -19.88 26.68
C ALA A 475 -4.73 -18.58 27.11
N PRO A 476 -4.37 -17.39 26.61
CA PRO A 476 -5.08 -16.16 26.96
C PRO A 476 -6.55 -16.17 26.52
N GLU A 477 -6.83 -16.60 25.28
CA GLU A 477 -8.20 -16.65 24.76
C GLU A 477 -9.00 -17.74 25.47
N ALA A 478 -8.42 -18.92 25.67
CA ALA A 478 -9.09 -20.02 26.40
C ALA A 478 -9.46 -19.59 27.81
N THR A 479 -8.56 -18.91 28.54
CA THR A 479 -8.81 -18.44 29.91
C THR A 479 -9.95 -17.41 29.94
N LYS A 480 -10.00 -16.48 29.00
CA LYS A 480 -11.11 -15.53 28.89
C LYS A 480 -12.43 -16.25 28.57
N LEU A 481 -12.43 -17.23 27.65
CA LEU A 481 -13.63 -17.99 27.27
C LEU A 481 -14.15 -18.88 28.42
N ILE A 482 -13.28 -19.37 29.29
CA ILE A 482 -13.68 -20.04 30.54
C ILE A 482 -14.49 -19.07 31.42
N ALA A 483 -14.00 -17.83 31.61
CA ALA A 483 -14.72 -16.81 32.36
C ALA A 483 -16.11 -16.52 31.76
N GLU A 484 -16.17 -16.28 30.43
CA GLU A 484 -17.43 -16.05 29.72
C GLU A 484 -18.40 -17.24 29.80
N THR A 485 -17.87 -18.46 29.83
CA THR A 485 -18.69 -19.67 29.96
C THR A 485 -19.29 -19.79 31.36
N TYR A 486 -18.53 -19.51 32.44
CA TYR A 486 -19.07 -19.43 33.80
C TYR A 486 -20.12 -18.31 33.91
N GLU A 487 -19.88 -17.17 33.29
CA GLU A 487 -20.86 -16.08 33.28
C GLU A 487 -22.18 -16.49 32.60
N GLN A 488 -22.10 -17.15 31.45
CA GLN A 488 -23.30 -17.66 30.74
C GLN A 488 -24.04 -18.75 31.50
N SER A 489 -23.32 -19.53 32.32
CA SER A 489 -23.93 -20.55 33.20
C SER A 489 -24.54 -19.97 34.46
N GLY A 490 -24.40 -18.68 34.75
CA GLY A 490 -24.87 -18.01 35.94
C GLY A 490 -23.90 -18.11 37.14
N ALA A 491 -22.75 -18.75 37.00
CA ALA A 491 -21.74 -18.91 38.03
C ALA A 491 -20.86 -17.65 38.17
N ARG A 492 -21.45 -16.57 38.72
CA ARG A 492 -20.88 -15.23 38.79
C ARG A 492 -19.50 -15.17 39.44
N GLU A 493 -19.32 -15.79 40.60
CA GLU A 493 -18.07 -15.76 41.32
C GLU A 493 -16.92 -16.40 40.51
N ASN A 494 -17.20 -17.55 39.90
CA ASN A 494 -16.24 -18.22 39.04
C ASN A 494 -15.91 -17.38 37.80
N ALA A 495 -16.88 -16.70 37.20
CA ALA A 495 -16.65 -15.81 36.09
C ALA A 495 -15.70 -14.69 36.47
N ILE A 496 -15.95 -13.99 37.58
CA ILE A 496 -15.08 -12.92 38.08
C ILE A 496 -13.66 -13.44 38.30
N LYS A 497 -13.50 -14.56 39.00
CA LYS A 497 -12.22 -15.20 39.28
C LYS A 497 -11.42 -15.47 37.99
N TRP A 498 -12.06 -16.00 36.96
CA TRP A 498 -11.39 -16.31 35.70
C TRP A 498 -11.08 -15.09 34.84
N PHE A 499 -11.91 -14.04 34.86
CA PHE A 499 -11.55 -12.76 34.26
C PHE A 499 -10.35 -12.11 34.95
N GLN A 500 -10.29 -12.15 36.30
CA GLN A 500 -9.14 -11.68 37.06
C GLN A 500 -7.87 -12.48 36.73
N GLN A 501 -7.99 -13.81 36.60
CA GLN A 501 -6.87 -14.65 36.16
C GLN A 501 -6.37 -14.28 34.77
N THR A 502 -7.26 -13.95 33.83
CA THR A 502 -6.86 -13.49 32.48
C THR A 502 -6.01 -12.23 32.59
N CYS A 503 -6.44 -11.26 33.39
CA CYS A 503 -5.71 -10.02 33.64
C CYS A 503 -4.33 -10.26 34.30
N LYS A 504 -4.26 -11.17 35.26
CA LYS A 504 -3.04 -11.47 36.01
C LYS A 504 -2.01 -12.23 35.17
N LEU A 505 -2.45 -13.30 34.50
CA LEU A 505 -1.54 -14.22 33.81
C LEU A 505 -1.09 -13.68 32.43
N TYR A 506 -1.91 -12.86 31.77
CA TYR A 506 -1.65 -12.42 30.40
C TYR A 506 -1.75 -10.90 30.22
N PRO A 507 -1.09 -10.08 31.07
CA PRO A 507 -1.34 -8.64 31.18
C PRO A 507 -1.08 -7.84 29.89
N LYS A 508 -0.23 -8.35 28.99
CA LYS A 508 0.13 -7.70 27.72
C LYS A 508 -0.76 -8.11 26.55
N THR A 509 -1.86 -8.85 26.78
CA THR A 509 -2.73 -9.35 25.71
C THR A 509 -4.02 -8.54 25.60
N SER A 510 -4.61 -8.55 24.40
CA SER A 510 -5.94 -7.94 24.18
C SER A 510 -7.04 -8.63 25.00
N GLN A 511 -6.87 -9.90 25.32
CA GLN A 511 -7.77 -10.67 26.16
C GLN A 511 -7.81 -10.16 27.60
N ALA A 512 -6.66 -9.83 28.17
CA ALA A 512 -6.57 -9.21 29.49
C ALA A 512 -7.22 -7.81 29.50
N SER A 513 -6.94 -6.98 28.49
CA SER A 513 -7.57 -5.67 28.37
C SER A 513 -9.10 -5.74 28.27
N ARG A 514 -9.63 -6.71 27.50
CA ARG A 514 -11.08 -6.94 27.40
C ARG A 514 -11.67 -7.45 28.69
N SER A 515 -10.99 -8.38 29.39
CA SER A 515 -11.41 -8.90 30.69
C SER A 515 -11.41 -7.80 31.76
N HIS A 516 -10.40 -6.94 31.78
CA HIS A 516 -10.33 -5.78 32.67
C HIS A 516 -11.51 -4.82 32.45
N ALA A 517 -11.74 -4.42 31.18
CA ALA A 517 -12.86 -3.56 30.84
C ALA A 517 -14.22 -4.19 31.21
N HIS A 518 -14.38 -5.50 31.04
CA HIS A 518 -15.58 -6.23 31.38
C HIS A 518 -15.80 -6.29 32.91
N LEU A 519 -14.75 -6.58 33.71
CA LEU A 519 -14.80 -6.54 35.17
C LEU A 519 -15.22 -5.16 35.68
N GLN A 520 -14.63 -4.10 35.13
CA GLN A 520 -14.93 -2.74 35.52
C GLN A 520 -16.36 -2.30 35.15
N SER A 521 -16.78 -2.60 33.90
CA SER A 521 -18.09 -2.15 33.39
C SER A 521 -19.24 -2.90 34.02
N LYS A 522 -19.17 -4.22 34.08
CA LYS A 522 -20.28 -5.09 34.49
C LYS A 522 -20.29 -5.41 36.00
N TYR A 523 -19.11 -5.68 36.56
CA TYR A 523 -18.99 -6.12 37.97
C TYR A 523 -18.55 -4.99 38.89
N LYS A 524 -18.10 -3.83 38.38
CA LYS A 524 -17.56 -2.70 39.17
C LYS A 524 -16.30 -3.06 39.96
N ILE A 525 -15.51 -4.01 39.40
CA ILE A 525 -14.27 -4.48 40.00
C ILE A 525 -13.10 -3.90 39.20
N SER A 526 -12.20 -3.21 39.89
CA SER A 526 -10.93 -2.75 39.33
C SER A 526 -9.84 -3.77 39.64
N VAL A 527 -9.02 -4.09 38.64
CA VAL A 527 -7.87 -5.00 38.79
C VAL A 527 -6.65 -4.40 38.11
N THR A 528 -5.47 -4.61 38.66
CA THR A 528 -4.21 -4.20 38.05
C THR A 528 -3.75 -5.28 37.08
N LEU A 529 -3.45 -4.89 35.83
CA LEU A 529 -2.90 -5.83 34.85
C LEU A 529 -1.51 -6.29 35.31
N GLY A 530 -1.36 -7.60 35.54
CA GLY A 530 -0.12 -8.20 36.02
C GLY A 530 0.23 -7.95 37.50
N GLY A 531 -0.64 -7.26 38.23
CA GLY A 531 -0.45 -7.00 39.66
C GLY A 531 -0.69 -8.24 40.55
N ALA A 532 0.01 -8.32 41.71
CA ALA A 532 -0.40 -9.16 42.81
C ALA A 532 -1.76 -8.64 43.34
N ASN A 533 -2.63 -9.57 43.83
CA ASN A 533 -3.85 -9.13 44.51
C ASN A 533 -3.47 -8.12 45.58
N GLU A 534 -4.04 -6.90 45.54
CA GLU A 534 -4.07 -6.10 46.76
C GLU A 534 -4.77 -6.98 47.81
N LYS A 535 -4.05 -7.27 48.88
CA LYS A 535 -4.61 -7.92 50.04
C LYS A 535 -5.74 -7.04 50.53
N GLU A 536 -6.86 -7.68 50.87
CA GLU A 536 -7.96 -7.11 51.64
C GLU A 536 -7.48 -6.31 52.83
#